data_bf5656fa9254be95e6de20e30cbff4a4
#
_entry.id   bf5656fa9254be95e6de20e30cbff4a4
#
_cell.length_a   1.000
_cell.length_b   1.000
_cell.length_c   1.000
_cell.angle_alpha   90.00
_cell.angle_beta   90.00
_cell.angle_gamma   90.00
#
_symmetry.space_group_name_H-M   'P 1'
#
loop_
_entity.id
_entity.type
_entity.pdbx_description
1 polymer ?
#
loop_
_entity_poly.entity_id
_entity_poly.type
_entity_poly.pdbx_seq_one_letter_code
_entity_poly.pdbx_strand_id
1 'polypeptide(L)'
;MKPRILALSLVSALVSIAGCRNDSAVDSTLFAVEVMDGVRYVHNFKAQRGERPGARLELLGKIGTLEAKENKDILYDPVDAARLPDGDILILERGGSCVKRYDENHRLISAFGQKGQGPGDFANPFCLRLDRGRDRLYVGHSRVSRFTPDGIYEGGFNREVFAAFGSIGAESETSGMSVLSGARVILPSPPSIWLDSGADKLLSVYDDKGTLIRSFGAVKRYDDPGLMLNANIVKFAADADDNAYVAYAYQNRIDKYSPEGGMIFSADRPLRYEVRNVTKVEIFKSGAMEREFSWPSVSSVTKGISLDRKNRIWVLTFLKQPNRFLTFDEAENWTECLEFEVFDADGILLFKVALPDVPFGNFSIYDDRLYLVDWRHESCVYEYRIVEDN
;
A
#
# COMPACT_ATOMS: atom_id res chain seq x y z
N MET A 1 13.38 11.73 58.02
CA MET A 1 12.08 11.49 57.29
C MET A 1 12.40 10.93 55.96
N LYS A 2 12.11 9.65 55.72
CA LYS A 2 12.34 8.97 54.40
C LYS A 2 11.07 9.07 53.57
N PRO A 3 11.13 9.38 52.26
CA PRO A 3 9.91 9.34 51.43
C PRO A 3 9.55 7.88 51.09
N ARG A 4 8.31 7.54 51.29
CA ARG A 4 7.70 6.28 50.87
C ARG A 4 7.43 6.32 49.36
N ILE A 5 7.99 5.39 48.62
CA ILE A 5 7.66 5.13 47.22
C ILE A 5 6.35 4.35 47.22
N LEU A 6 5.29 4.94 46.63
CA LEU A 6 4.04 4.24 46.32
C LEU A 6 4.25 3.43 45.05
N ALA A 7 4.23 2.12 45.17
CA ALA A 7 4.15 1.23 44.01
C ALA A 7 2.71 1.20 43.51
N LEU A 8 2.46 1.73 42.32
CA LEU A 8 1.21 1.56 41.59
C LEU A 8 1.18 0.15 41.00
N SER A 9 0.38 -0.73 41.57
CA SER A 9 0.06 -2.03 40.98
C SER A 9 -0.93 -1.83 39.84
N LEU A 10 -0.49 -2.04 38.58
CA LEU A 10 -1.39 -2.21 37.43
C LEU A 10 -2.16 -3.53 37.61
N VAL A 11 -3.46 -3.39 37.87
CA VAL A 11 -4.41 -4.50 37.78
C VAL A 11 -4.83 -4.63 36.32
N SER A 12 -4.31 -5.62 35.61
CA SER A 12 -4.78 -6.01 34.27
C SER A 12 -6.15 -6.70 34.42
N ALA A 13 -7.20 -6.02 34.02
CA ALA A 13 -8.53 -6.61 33.89
C ALA A 13 -8.60 -7.44 32.60
N LEU A 14 -8.49 -8.75 32.70
CA LEU A 14 -8.86 -9.69 31.64
C LEU A 14 -10.38 -9.68 31.48
N VAL A 15 -10.90 -9.05 30.45
CA VAL A 15 -12.33 -9.15 30.09
C VAL A 15 -12.49 -10.35 29.18
N SER A 16 -13.00 -11.46 29.74
CA SER A 16 -13.43 -12.62 28.96
C SER A 16 -14.78 -12.33 28.30
N ILE A 17 -14.80 -12.22 26.98
CA ILE A 17 -16.05 -12.19 26.20
C ILE A 17 -16.43 -13.64 25.88
N ALA A 18 -17.43 -14.16 26.58
CA ALA A 18 -18.06 -15.43 26.28
C ALA A 18 -19.00 -15.30 25.09
N GLY A 19 -18.54 -15.70 23.91
CA GLY A 19 -19.35 -15.93 22.72
C GLY A 19 -19.00 -17.31 22.17
N CYS A 20 -19.96 -18.24 22.15
CA CYS A 20 -19.80 -19.63 21.74
C CYS A 20 -19.16 -19.77 20.35
N ARG A 21 -17.88 -20.08 20.29
CA ARG A 21 -17.17 -20.76 19.21
C ARG A 21 -16.10 -21.62 19.86
N ASN A 22 -15.85 -22.82 19.29
CA ASN A 22 -14.82 -23.76 19.75
C ASN A 22 -13.54 -23.02 20.09
N ASP A 23 -13.26 -22.85 21.39
CA ASP A 23 -12.04 -22.29 21.93
C ASP A 23 -10.87 -23.25 21.70
N SER A 24 -10.21 -23.13 20.56
CA SER A 24 -8.79 -23.44 20.53
C SER A 24 -8.13 -22.37 21.39
N ALA A 25 -7.50 -22.74 22.49
CA ALA A 25 -6.80 -21.85 23.41
C ALA A 25 -5.89 -20.89 22.60
N VAL A 26 -6.17 -19.58 22.68
CA VAL A 26 -5.36 -18.57 22.03
C VAL A 26 -3.98 -18.60 22.67
N ASP A 27 -2.95 -18.94 21.91
CA ASP A 27 -1.57 -18.93 22.39
C ASP A 27 -1.11 -17.48 22.57
N SER A 28 -1.20 -16.98 23.79
CA SER A 28 -0.81 -15.62 24.19
C SER A 28 0.68 -15.31 23.93
N THR A 29 1.48 -16.29 23.51
CA THR A 29 2.87 -16.08 23.11
C THR A 29 3.01 -15.60 21.66
N LEU A 30 1.97 -15.71 20.86
CA LEU A 30 1.98 -15.32 19.44
C LEU A 30 1.49 -13.89 19.23
N PHE A 31 0.47 -13.48 19.98
CA PHE A 31 -0.07 -12.10 19.93
C PHE A 31 -0.83 -11.78 21.22
N ALA A 32 -1.06 -10.47 21.44
CA ALA A 32 -1.94 -9.96 22.49
C ALA A 32 -2.97 -9.00 21.87
N VAL A 33 -4.15 -8.92 22.47
CA VAL A 33 -5.20 -7.98 22.07
C VAL A 33 -5.66 -7.18 23.26
N GLU A 34 -5.61 -5.86 23.13
CA GLU A 34 -6.18 -4.91 24.07
C GLU A 34 -7.37 -4.21 23.43
N VAL A 35 -8.37 -3.85 24.21
CA VAL A 35 -9.52 -3.08 23.71
C VAL A 35 -9.59 -1.77 24.50
N MET A 36 -9.48 -0.64 23.80
CA MET A 36 -9.60 0.70 24.36
C MET A 36 -10.58 1.52 23.51
N ASP A 37 -11.57 2.11 24.15
CA ASP A 37 -12.62 2.92 23.49
C ASP A 37 -13.31 2.23 22.30
N GLY A 38 -13.49 0.90 22.39
CA GLY A 38 -14.08 0.06 21.33
C GLY A 38 -13.16 -0.29 20.18
N VAL A 39 -11.91 0.17 20.19
CA VAL A 39 -10.87 -0.16 19.20
C VAL A 39 -10.02 -1.31 19.71
N ARG A 40 -9.75 -2.29 18.85
CA ARG A 40 -8.84 -3.41 19.14
C ARG A 40 -7.41 -3.01 18.79
N TYR A 41 -6.48 -3.20 19.73
CA TYR A 41 -5.04 -3.07 19.52
C TYR A 41 -4.43 -4.46 19.53
N VAL A 42 -3.87 -4.86 18.39
CA VAL A 42 -3.34 -6.20 18.16
C VAL A 42 -1.81 -6.13 18.12
N HIS A 43 -1.16 -6.74 19.12
CA HIS A 43 0.29 -6.81 19.22
C HIS A 43 0.76 -8.18 18.75
N ASN A 44 1.32 -8.24 17.55
CA ASN A 44 1.83 -9.49 16.98
C ASN A 44 3.29 -9.72 17.41
N PHE A 45 3.57 -10.83 18.09
CA PHE A 45 4.93 -11.19 18.53
C PHE A 45 5.56 -12.19 17.56
N LYS A 46 4.76 -13.08 16.96
CA LYS A 46 5.19 -14.09 16.00
C LYS A 46 4.04 -14.43 15.06
N ALA A 47 4.37 -14.96 13.88
CA ALA A 47 3.37 -15.53 13.00
C ALA A 47 2.76 -16.81 13.63
N GLN A 48 1.46 -17.04 13.41
CA GLN A 48 0.77 -18.24 13.94
C GLN A 48 1.39 -19.55 13.44
N ARG A 49 1.85 -19.58 12.18
CA ARG A 49 2.57 -20.74 11.62
C ARG A 49 4.07 -20.77 11.97
N GLY A 50 4.56 -19.83 12.79
CA GLY A 50 5.99 -19.67 13.08
C GLY A 50 6.79 -19.34 11.82
N GLU A 51 7.89 -20.04 11.60
CA GLU A 51 8.74 -19.89 10.38
C GLU A 51 8.22 -20.70 9.18
N ARG A 52 7.12 -21.45 9.32
CA ARG A 52 6.57 -22.22 8.19
C ARG A 52 5.83 -21.29 7.25
N PRO A 53 6.13 -21.31 5.94
CA PRO A 53 5.35 -20.54 4.97
C PRO A 53 3.90 -21.06 4.97
N GLY A 54 2.96 -20.15 4.79
CA GLY A 54 1.55 -20.52 4.66
C GLY A 54 1.11 -20.59 3.21
N ALA A 55 1.94 -20.09 2.30
CA ALA A 55 1.76 -20.14 0.87
C ALA A 55 3.11 -20.00 0.16
N ARG A 56 3.17 -20.45 -1.10
CA ARG A 56 4.28 -20.22 -2.02
C ARG A 56 3.78 -19.54 -3.28
N LEU A 57 4.70 -18.89 -3.98
CA LEU A 57 4.45 -18.21 -5.24
C LEU A 57 4.97 -19.08 -6.40
N GLU A 58 4.09 -19.47 -7.30
CA GLU A 58 4.39 -20.26 -8.49
C GLU A 58 4.32 -19.36 -9.72
N LEU A 59 5.45 -19.15 -10.40
CA LEU A 59 5.52 -18.33 -11.60
C LEU A 59 4.66 -18.93 -12.71
N LEU A 60 3.72 -18.17 -13.24
CA LEU A 60 2.89 -18.53 -14.40
C LEU A 60 3.46 -17.97 -15.70
N GLY A 61 4.03 -16.76 -15.64
CA GLY A 61 4.63 -16.14 -16.81
C GLY A 61 5.08 -14.70 -16.58
N LYS A 62 5.57 -14.10 -17.65
CA LYS A 62 6.03 -12.72 -17.72
C LYS A 62 5.42 -12.03 -18.94
N ILE A 63 4.87 -10.84 -18.74
CA ILE A 63 4.30 -9.98 -19.78
C ILE A 63 5.23 -8.79 -19.97
N GLY A 64 5.62 -8.54 -21.21
CA GLY A 64 6.56 -7.50 -21.57
C GLY A 64 8.03 -7.94 -21.47
N THR A 65 8.87 -7.31 -22.27
CA THR A 65 10.31 -7.48 -22.28
C THR A 65 10.96 -6.34 -23.05
N LEU A 66 12.16 -5.94 -22.64
CA LEU A 66 12.97 -4.98 -23.40
C LEU A 66 13.58 -5.59 -24.66
N GLU A 67 13.69 -6.93 -24.74
CA GLU A 67 14.26 -7.66 -25.87
C GLU A 67 13.20 -8.12 -26.89
N ALA A 68 12.03 -7.49 -26.89
CA ALA A 68 10.92 -7.87 -27.76
C ALA A 68 11.27 -7.76 -29.25
N LYS A 69 10.88 -8.78 -30.02
CA LYS A 69 11.02 -8.78 -31.50
C LYS A 69 10.05 -7.82 -32.18
N GLU A 70 8.94 -7.49 -31.51
CA GLU A 70 7.91 -6.57 -31.99
C GLU A 70 7.61 -5.53 -30.94
N ASN A 71 7.40 -4.25 -31.34
CA ASN A 71 7.13 -3.15 -30.42
C ASN A 71 5.88 -3.35 -29.56
N LYS A 72 4.92 -4.16 -30.00
CA LYS A 72 3.70 -4.45 -29.23
C LYS A 72 3.95 -5.21 -27.92
N ASP A 73 5.06 -5.95 -27.84
CA ASP A 73 5.43 -6.76 -26.68
C ASP A 73 6.26 -5.96 -25.66
N ILE A 74 6.64 -4.73 -25.99
CA ILE A 74 7.35 -3.82 -25.09
C ILE A 74 6.34 -3.12 -24.18
N LEU A 75 6.61 -3.11 -22.88
CA LEU A 75 5.94 -2.23 -21.92
C LEU A 75 6.80 -0.99 -21.69
N TYR A 76 6.16 0.18 -21.69
CA TYR A 76 6.81 1.46 -21.44
C TYR A 76 6.49 1.96 -20.04
N ASP A 77 7.39 1.71 -19.09
CA ASP A 77 7.23 2.12 -17.70
C ASP A 77 5.88 1.63 -17.10
N PRO A 78 5.67 0.29 -17.00
CA PRO A 78 4.46 -0.25 -16.39
C PRO A 78 4.41 0.11 -14.92
N VAL A 79 3.25 0.52 -14.41
CA VAL A 79 3.12 0.98 -13.02
C VAL A 79 2.12 0.17 -12.20
N ASP A 80 1.15 -0.47 -12.84
CA ASP A 80 0.14 -1.26 -12.14
C ASP A 80 -0.47 -2.31 -13.05
N ALA A 81 -1.04 -3.38 -12.45
CA ALA A 81 -1.70 -4.45 -13.15
C ALA A 81 -2.99 -4.85 -12.44
N ALA A 82 -4.02 -5.24 -13.22
CA ALA A 82 -5.29 -5.70 -12.71
C ALA A 82 -5.78 -6.91 -13.52
N ARG A 83 -6.59 -7.78 -12.91
CA ARG A 83 -7.15 -8.96 -13.56
C ARG A 83 -8.66 -8.90 -13.64
N LEU A 84 -9.20 -9.04 -14.84
CA LEU A 84 -10.62 -9.11 -15.11
C LEU A 84 -11.21 -10.48 -14.72
N PRO A 85 -12.55 -10.59 -14.53
CA PRO A 85 -13.21 -11.86 -14.21
C PRO A 85 -13.05 -12.95 -15.30
N ASP A 86 -12.91 -12.55 -16.57
CA ASP A 86 -12.69 -13.45 -17.70
C ASP A 86 -11.27 -14.02 -17.77
N GLY A 87 -10.37 -13.51 -16.93
CA GLY A 87 -8.97 -13.92 -16.84
C GLY A 87 -8.01 -12.97 -17.54
N ASP A 88 -8.50 -12.01 -18.31
CA ASP A 88 -7.67 -11.03 -18.99
C ASP A 88 -6.94 -10.12 -18.00
N ILE A 89 -5.76 -9.67 -18.41
CA ILE A 89 -4.86 -8.86 -17.59
C ILE A 89 -4.76 -7.47 -18.21
N LEU A 90 -5.02 -6.46 -17.36
CA LEU A 90 -4.86 -5.05 -17.71
C LEU A 90 -3.55 -4.54 -17.12
N ILE A 91 -2.71 -3.90 -17.93
CA ILE A 91 -1.45 -3.28 -17.51
C ILE A 91 -1.50 -1.79 -17.82
N LEU A 92 -1.28 -0.98 -16.79
CA LEU A 92 -1.18 0.48 -16.91
C LEU A 92 0.26 0.88 -17.19
N GLU A 93 0.48 1.58 -18.30
CA GLU A 93 1.77 2.15 -18.66
C GLU A 93 1.79 3.67 -18.42
N ARG A 94 2.78 4.14 -17.67
CA ARG A 94 3.01 5.58 -17.49
C ARG A 94 3.71 6.17 -18.69
N GLY A 95 4.75 5.50 -19.20
CA GLY A 95 5.50 5.96 -20.37
C GLY A 95 4.65 5.96 -21.64
N GLY A 96 3.85 4.93 -21.87
CA GLY A 96 2.90 4.85 -22.96
C GLY A 96 1.63 5.69 -22.76
N SER A 97 1.34 6.09 -21.53
CA SER A 97 0.09 6.76 -21.15
C SER A 97 -1.15 5.98 -21.62
N CYS A 98 -1.14 4.68 -21.46
CA CYS A 98 -2.20 3.79 -21.93
C CYS A 98 -2.43 2.61 -20.97
N VAL A 99 -3.56 1.92 -21.14
CA VAL A 99 -3.81 0.61 -20.58
C VAL A 99 -3.75 -0.40 -21.72
N LYS A 100 -2.97 -1.46 -21.54
CA LYS A 100 -2.91 -2.61 -22.44
C LYS A 100 -3.67 -3.77 -21.82
N ARG A 101 -4.48 -4.48 -22.65
CA ARG A 101 -5.21 -5.68 -22.25
C ARG A 101 -4.58 -6.90 -22.91
N TYR A 102 -4.30 -7.91 -22.13
CA TYR A 102 -3.72 -9.19 -22.51
C TYR A 102 -4.66 -10.32 -22.16
N ASP A 103 -4.70 -11.38 -22.99
CA ASP A 103 -5.43 -12.61 -22.64
C ASP A 103 -4.70 -13.41 -21.54
N GLU A 104 -5.33 -14.48 -21.07
CA GLU A 104 -4.76 -15.39 -20.07
C GLU A 104 -3.45 -16.09 -20.53
N ASN A 105 -3.15 -16.08 -21.83
CA ASN A 105 -1.92 -16.60 -22.44
C ASN A 105 -0.90 -15.49 -22.68
N HIS A 106 -1.09 -14.32 -22.09
CA HIS A 106 -0.23 -13.14 -22.17
C HIS A 106 -0.09 -12.55 -23.60
N ARG A 107 -1.12 -12.71 -24.45
CA ARG A 107 -1.17 -12.12 -25.79
C ARG A 107 -1.91 -10.80 -25.75
N LEU A 108 -1.33 -9.77 -26.35
CA LEU A 108 -1.97 -8.45 -26.43
C LEU A 108 -3.26 -8.53 -27.25
N ILE A 109 -4.38 -8.13 -26.64
CA ILE A 109 -5.71 -8.05 -27.26
C ILE A 109 -5.98 -6.63 -27.77
N SER A 110 -5.78 -5.63 -26.90
CA SER A 110 -6.12 -4.24 -27.20
C SER A 110 -5.33 -3.27 -26.32
N ALA A 111 -5.37 -2.00 -26.70
CA ALA A 111 -4.87 -0.91 -25.87
C ALA A 111 -5.77 0.31 -26.01
N PHE A 112 -5.88 1.10 -24.95
CA PHE A 112 -6.66 2.35 -24.95
C PHE A 112 -6.00 3.40 -24.06
N GLY A 113 -6.39 4.68 -24.25
CA GLY A 113 -5.76 5.82 -23.64
C GLY A 113 -4.58 6.32 -24.47
N GLN A 114 -4.22 7.57 -24.25
CA GLN A 114 -3.07 8.24 -24.86
C GLN A 114 -2.64 9.40 -23.97
N LYS A 115 -1.46 9.93 -24.22
CA LYS A 115 -0.98 11.12 -23.53
C LYS A 115 -1.82 12.34 -23.90
N GLY A 116 -2.43 12.96 -22.88
CA GLY A 116 -3.24 14.15 -23.11
C GLY A 116 -4.03 14.60 -21.88
N GLN A 117 -4.97 15.53 -22.10
CA GLN A 117 -5.85 16.08 -21.08
C GLN A 117 -7.34 15.98 -21.48
N GLY A 118 -7.64 15.43 -22.65
CA GLY A 118 -8.99 15.18 -23.11
C GLY A 118 -9.73 14.07 -22.37
N PRO A 119 -11.01 13.86 -22.66
CA PRO A 119 -11.74 12.69 -22.18
C PRO A 119 -11.06 11.39 -22.64
N GLY A 120 -10.73 10.50 -21.70
CA GLY A 120 -10.04 9.25 -22.02
C GLY A 120 -8.53 9.34 -22.16
N ASP A 121 -7.94 10.54 -22.15
CA ASP A 121 -6.50 10.74 -22.13
C ASP A 121 -5.90 10.60 -20.73
N PHE A 122 -4.63 10.22 -20.63
CA PHE A 122 -3.89 10.12 -19.39
C PHE A 122 -2.75 11.14 -19.31
N ALA A 123 -2.66 11.82 -18.18
CA ALA A 123 -1.54 12.68 -17.83
C ALA A 123 -0.84 12.09 -16.60
N ASN A 124 0.30 11.42 -16.83
CA ASN A 124 1.11 10.79 -15.80
C ASN A 124 0.33 9.76 -14.93
N PRO A 125 -0.19 8.68 -15.52
CA PRO A 125 -0.98 7.68 -14.79
C PRO A 125 -0.10 6.91 -13.80
N PHE A 126 -0.68 6.53 -12.64
CA PHE A 126 0.08 5.91 -11.56
C PHE A 126 -0.64 4.75 -10.85
N CYS A 127 -1.95 4.57 -11.03
CA CYS A 127 -2.66 3.43 -10.48
C CYS A 127 -3.87 3.03 -11.31
N LEU A 128 -4.18 1.74 -11.25
CA LEU A 128 -5.26 1.07 -11.95
C LEU A 128 -6.06 0.27 -10.92
N ARG A 129 -7.37 0.47 -10.86
CA ARG A 129 -8.24 -0.29 -9.95
C ARG A 129 -9.51 -0.69 -10.66
N LEU A 130 -9.98 -1.89 -10.33
CA LEU A 130 -11.30 -2.36 -10.72
C LEU A 130 -12.29 -2.08 -9.59
N ASP A 131 -13.55 -1.83 -9.93
CA ASP A 131 -14.63 -1.90 -8.96
C ASP A 131 -14.89 -3.37 -8.54
N ARG A 132 -15.82 -3.58 -7.62
CA ARG A 132 -16.11 -4.92 -7.09
C ARG A 132 -16.65 -5.90 -8.11
N GLY A 133 -17.52 -5.41 -8.99
CA GLY A 133 -18.07 -6.19 -10.10
C GLY A 133 -17.02 -6.49 -11.14
N ARG A 134 -15.89 -5.74 -11.10
CA ARG A 134 -14.84 -5.74 -12.12
C ARG A 134 -15.41 -5.41 -13.52
N ASP A 135 -16.53 -4.67 -13.54
CA ASP A 135 -17.18 -4.18 -14.75
C ASP A 135 -16.84 -2.72 -15.06
N ARG A 136 -16.07 -2.07 -14.15
CA ARG A 136 -15.52 -0.72 -14.33
C ARG A 136 -14.09 -0.65 -13.90
N LEU A 137 -13.34 0.13 -14.68
CA LEU A 137 -11.94 0.40 -14.50
C LEU A 137 -11.74 1.85 -14.08
N TYR A 138 -10.93 2.07 -13.07
CA TYR A 138 -10.54 3.40 -12.60
C TYR A 138 -9.05 3.60 -12.81
N VAL A 139 -8.69 4.69 -13.46
CA VAL A 139 -7.30 5.09 -13.66
C VAL A 139 -7.04 6.37 -12.89
N GLY A 140 -6.10 6.30 -11.95
CA GLY A 140 -5.57 7.46 -11.23
C GLY A 140 -4.44 8.10 -12.04
N HIS A 141 -4.61 9.37 -12.37
CA HIS A 141 -3.60 10.24 -13.00
C HIS A 141 -3.78 11.66 -12.47
N SER A 142 -3.53 12.72 -13.20
CA SER A 142 -3.85 14.10 -12.76
C SER A 142 -5.33 14.27 -12.36
N ARG A 143 -6.16 13.31 -12.70
CA ARG A 143 -7.56 13.15 -12.30
C ARG A 143 -7.88 11.66 -12.05
N VAL A 144 -9.09 11.34 -11.60
CA VAL A 144 -9.64 9.99 -11.60
C VAL A 144 -10.51 9.83 -12.83
N SER A 145 -10.17 8.90 -13.72
CA SER A 145 -10.93 8.58 -14.91
C SER A 145 -11.53 7.18 -14.83
N ARG A 146 -12.75 7.02 -15.32
CA ARG A 146 -13.52 5.78 -15.30
C ARG A 146 -13.77 5.28 -16.71
N PHE A 147 -13.60 3.96 -16.90
CA PHE A 147 -13.76 3.27 -18.19
C PHE A 147 -14.50 1.97 -18.00
N THR A 148 -15.07 1.45 -19.09
CA THR A 148 -15.39 0.03 -19.19
C THR A 148 -14.11 -0.80 -19.32
N PRO A 149 -14.15 -2.14 -19.06
CA PRO A 149 -13.00 -3.01 -19.30
C PRO A 149 -12.49 -2.99 -20.75
N ASP A 150 -13.34 -2.65 -21.71
CA ASP A 150 -12.98 -2.51 -23.12
C ASP A 150 -12.40 -1.13 -23.48
N GLY A 151 -12.21 -0.26 -22.49
CA GLY A 151 -11.56 1.04 -22.65
C GLY A 151 -12.48 2.18 -23.08
N ILE A 152 -13.79 2.02 -23.00
CA ILE A 152 -14.74 3.11 -23.29
C ILE A 152 -14.77 4.06 -22.08
N TYR A 153 -14.45 5.32 -22.31
CA TYR A 153 -14.47 6.38 -21.28
C TYR A 153 -15.91 6.66 -20.81
N GLU A 154 -16.17 6.54 -19.52
CA GLU A 154 -17.48 6.77 -18.91
C GLU A 154 -17.57 8.08 -18.11
N GLY A 155 -16.44 8.73 -17.85
CA GLY A 155 -16.39 9.97 -17.07
C GLY A 155 -15.21 10.00 -16.08
N GLY A 156 -15.23 10.98 -15.21
CA GLY A 156 -14.20 11.16 -14.20
C GLY A 156 -14.29 12.55 -13.57
N PHE A 157 -13.41 12.82 -12.62
CA PHE A 157 -13.35 14.11 -11.94
C PHE A 157 -11.91 14.57 -11.74
N ASN A 158 -11.72 15.91 -11.76
CA ASN A 158 -10.43 16.51 -11.48
C ASN A 158 -10.13 16.48 -9.99
N ARG A 159 -8.86 16.32 -9.67
CA ARG A 159 -8.39 16.41 -8.31
C ARG A 159 -7.08 17.21 -8.25
N GLU A 160 -7.11 18.31 -7.53
CA GLU A 160 -5.95 19.21 -7.37
C GLU A 160 -4.78 18.59 -6.58
N VAL A 161 -5.00 17.45 -5.95
CA VAL A 161 -4.12 16.87 -4.94
C VAL A 161 -2.94 16.10 -5.50
N PHE A 162 -3.05 15.53 -6.68
CA PHE A 162 -1.95 14.74 -7.26
C PHE A 162 -0.73 15.59 -7.65
N ALA A 163 -0.90 16.87 -7.90
CA ALA A 163 0.19 17.78 -8.21
C ALA A 163 1.13 18.00 -7.00
N ALA A 164 0.62 17.92 -5.78
CA ALA A 164 1.41 18.13 -4.57
C ALA A 164 2.31 16.94 -4.20
N PHE A 165 1.94 15.72 -4.59
CA PHE A 165 2.74 14.51 -4.34
C PHE A 165 3.85 14.29 -5.38
N GLY A 166 3.73 14.81 -6.57
CA GLY A 166 4.75 14.69 -7.63
C GLY A 166 6.06 15.43 -7.35
N SER A 167 6.10 16.29 -6.33
CA SER A 167 7.32 17.03 -5.94
C SER A 167 8.10 16.37 -4.78
N ILE A 168 7.56 15.34 -4.14
CA ILE A 168 8.25 14.60 -3.08
C ILE A 168 8.87 13.33 -3.69
N GLY A 169 9.95 13.50 -4.46
CA GLY A 169 10.76 12.41 -5.03
C GLY A 169 10.01 11.38 -5.86
N ALA A 170 10.59 10.88 -6.93
CA ALA A 170 10.01 9.88 -7.84
C ALA A 170 9.67 8.52 -7.17
N GLU A 171 9.95 8.37 -5.88
CA GLU A 171 9.66 7.16 -5.07
C GLU A 171 8.34 7.22 -4.31
N SER A 172 7.60 8.34 -4.39
CA SER A 172 6.29 8.42 -3.77
C SER A 172 5.22 7.67 -4.60
N GLU A 173 5.40 6.37 -4.78
CA GLU A 173 4.36 5.39 -5.18
C GLU A 173 3.20 5.35 -4.14
N THR A 174 3.00 6.49 -3.47
CA THR A 174 2.15 6.66 -2.30
C THR A 174 0.71 6.94 -2.65
N SER A 175 0.46 7.13 -3.92
CA SER A 175 -0.84 7.61 -4.36
C SER A 175 -1.72 6.44 -4.73
N GLY A 176 -1.99 5.59 -3.74
CA GLY A 176 -3.00 4.57 -3.90
C GLY A 176 -4.36 5.18 -4.17
N MET A 177 -5.18 4.42 -4.84
CA MET A 177 -6.62 4.62 -4.95
C MET A 177 -7.27 3.30 -4.59
N SER A 178 -8.39 3.32 -3.88
CA SER A 178 -9.25 2.15 -3.70
C SER A 178 -10.67 2.50 -4.14
N VAL A 179 -11.32 1.56 -4.79
CA VAL A 179 -12.70 1.71 -5.26
C VAL A 179 -13.64 1.03 -4.27
N LEU A 180 -14.67 1.75 -3.86
CA LEU A 180 -15.73 1.30 -2.96
C LEU A 180 -17.02 1.01 -3.74
N SER A 181 -17.99 0.46 -3.05
CA SER A 181 -19.35 0.28 -3.60
C SER A 181 -19.96 1.63 -4.01
N GLY A 182 -20.86 1.62 -5.01
CA GLY A 182 -21.53 2.82 -5.48
C GLY A 182 -20.61 3.84 -6.17
N ALA A 183 -19.56 3.36 -6.87
CA ALA A 183 -18.61 4.18 -7.62
C ALA A 183 -17.87 5.24 -6.76
N ARG A 184 -17.75 5.02 -5.46
CA ARG A 184 -16.97 5.86 -4.55
C ARG A 184 -15.50 5.48 -4.60
N VAL A 185 -14.63 6.45 -4.36
CA VAL A 185 -13.18 6.21 -4.32
C VAL A 185 -12.57 6.75 -3.03
N ILE A 186 -11.61 6.01 -2.48
CA ILE A 186 -10.71 6.47 -1.42
C ILE A 186 -9.45 7.00 -2.07
N LEU A 187 -9.02 8.17 -1.62
CA LEU A 187 -7.79 8.81 -2.05
C LEU A 187 -7.05 9.37 -0.81
N PRO A 188 -5.71 9.53 -0.86
CA PRO A 188 -4.99 10.24 0.20
C PRO A 188 -5.49 11.67 0.33
N SER A 189 -5.60 12.17 1.56
CA SER A 189 -5.91 13.59 1.80
C SER A 189 -4.70 14.46 1.44
N PRO A 190 -4.92 15.68 0.87
CA PRO A 190 -3.82 16.56 0.49
C PRO A 190 -2.92 16.92 1.68
N PRO A 191 -1.58 16.89 1.52
CA PRO A 191 -0.66 17.35 2.56
C PRO A 191 -0.86 18.81 2.97
N SER A 192 -1.27 19.69 2.07
CA SER A 192 -1.60 21.08 2.37
C SER A 192 -2.68 21.21 3.44
N ILE A 193 -3.65 20.29 3.45
CA ILE A 193 -4.69 20.25 4.50
C ILE A 193 -4.07 19.97 5.87
N TRP A 194 -3.03 19.14 5.97
CA TRP A 194 -2.38 18.83 7.25
C TRP A 194 -1.54 20.00 7.77
N LEU A 195 -0.87 20.71 6.85
CA LEU A 195 0.04 21.80 7.19
C LEU A 195 -0.70 23.08 7.51
N ASP A 196 -1.70 23.45 6.70
CA ASP A 196 -2.29 24.77 6.71
C ASP A 196 -3.59 24.89 7.50
N SER A 197 -4.45 23.86 7.48
CA SER A 197 -5.80 23.93 8.08
C SER A 197 -5.96 23.19 9.39
N GLY A 198 -4.92 22.47 9.86
CA GLY A 198 -5.02 21.63 11.06
C GLY A 198 -5.92 20.40 10.90
N ALA A 199 -6.38 20.09 9.69
CA ALA A 199 -7.14 18.89 9.42
C ALA A 199 -6.28 17.64 9.67
N ASP A 200 -6.87 16.62 10.34
CA ASP A 200 -6.14 15.49 10.92
C ASP A 200 -6.43 14.19 10.19
N LYS A 201 -6.86 14.22 8.93
CA LYS A 201 -7.34 13.04 8.23
C LYS A 201 -6.40 12.61 7.12
N LEU A 202 -6.03 11.32 7.13
CA LEU A 202 -5.12 10.71 6.17
C LEU A 202 -5.77 10.43 4.82
N LEU A 203 -7.04 10.02 4.83
CA LEU A 203 -7.77 9.53 3.68
C LEU A 203 -9.09 10.25 3.52
N SER A 204 -9.51 10.41 2.28
CA SER A 204 -10.76 11.06 1.89
C SER A 204 -11.54 10.18 0.91
N VAL A 205 -12.85 10.09 1.11
CA VAL A 205 -13.80 9.37 0.24
C VAL A 205 -14.54 10.38 -0.61
N TYR A 206 -14.57 10.13 -1.91
CA TYR A 206 -15.26 10.95 -2.90
C TYR A 206 -16.31 10.13 -3.63
N ASP A 207 -17.38 10.79 -4.09
CA ASP A 207 -18.35 10.22 -5.01
C ASP A 207 -17.80 10.18 -6.45
N ASP A 208 -18.61 9.70 -7.39
CA ASP A 208 -18.28 9.58 -8.82
C ASP A 208 -18.15 10.93 -9.55
N LYS A 209 -18.55 12.03 -8.90
CA LYS A 209 -18.43 13.42 -9.38
C LYS A 209 -17.26 14.16 -8.74
N GLY A 210 -16.54 13.51 -7.79
CA GLY A 210 -15.45 14.13 -7.05
C GLY A 210 -15.89 14.97 -5.86
N THR A 211 -17.14 14.82 -5.40
CA THR A 211 -17.61 15.50 -4.18
C THR A 211 -17.06 14.76 -2.97
N LEU A 212 -16.45 15.48 -2.04
CA LEU A 212 -15.98 14.90 -0.78
C LEU A 212 -17.18 14.44 0.08
N ILE A 213 -17.22 13.16 0.38
CA ILE A 213 -18.24 12.56 1.25
C ILE A 213 -17.80 12.62 2.70
N ARG A 214 -16.55 12.18 3.00
CA ARG A 214 -15.96 12.16 4.34
C ARG A 214 -14.46 12.00 4.28
N SER A 215 -13.80 12.22 5.42
CA SER A 215 -12.38 11.93 5.62
C SER A 215 -12.17 11.17 6.94
N PHE A 216 -11.15 10.31 6.99
CA PHE A 216 -10.85 9.48 8.15
C PHE A 216 -9.36 9.17 8.27
N GLY A 217 -8.96 8.45 9.34
CA GLY A 217 -7.57 8.16 9.67
C GLY A 217 -6.85 9.35 10.30
N ALA A 218 -6.21 9.14 11.44
CA ALA A 218 -5.56 10.21 12.18
C ALA A 218 -4.13 10.46 11.68
N VAL A 219 -3.80 11.71 11.41
CA VAL A 219 -2.44 12.18 11.13
C VAL A 219 -1.64 12.22 12.42
N LYS A 220 -0.48 11.58 12.46
CA LYS A 220 0.48 11.72 13.55
C LYS A 220 1.21 13.06 13.42
N ARG A 221 1.11 13.89 14.46
CA ARG A 221 1.72 15.23 14.47
C ARG A 221 3.20 15.14 14.83
N TYR A 222 4.00 15.96 14.17
CA TYR A 222 5.41 16.20 14.43
C TYR A 222 5.67 17.71 14.31
N ASP A 223 6.63 18.22 15.08
CA ASP A 223 7.02 19.63 15.01
C ASP A 223 7.67 20.00 13.67
N ASP A 224 8.39 19.05 13.06
CA ASP A 224 9.00 19.19 11.74
C ASP A 224 7.97 18.85 10.64
N PRO A 225 7.62 19.81 9.76
CA PRO A 225 6.67 19.57 8.67
C PRO A 225 7.12 18.50 7.68
N GLY A 226 8.43 18.41 7.38
CA GLY A 226 8.98 17.40 6.49
C GLY A 226 8.86 16.01 7.08
N LEU A 227 9.14 15.86 8.37
CA LEU A 227 8.94 14.61 9.10
C LEU A 227 7.46 14.23 9.17
N MET A 228 6.58 15.20 9.42
CA MET A 228 5.14 14.98 9.43
C MET A 228 4.63 14.48 8.09
N LEU A 229 5.07 15.07 6.97
CA LEU A 229 4.70 14.62 5.62
C LEU A 229 5.15 13.18 5.35
N ASN A 230 6.42 12.87 5.64
CA ASN A 230 6.98 11.54 5.36
C ASN A 230 6.38 10.45 6.26
N ALA A 231 6.31 10.69 7.57
CA ALA A 231 5.86 9.68 8.54
C ALA A 231 4.38 9.29 8.39
N ASN A 232 3.57 10.11 7.71
CA ASN A 232 2.15 9.86 7.45
C ASN A 232 1.86 9.33 6.03
N ILE A 233 2.88 8.91 5.30
CA ILE A 233 2.67 8.21 4.03
C ILE A 233 2.06 6.83 4.31
N VAL A 234 0.97 6.53 3.62
CA VAL A 234 0.20 5.29 3.80
C VAL A 234 -0.02 4.56 2.48
N LYS A 235 -0.15 3.25 2.57
CA LYS A 235 -0.64 2.33 1.54
C LYS A 235 -1.98 1.79 2.03
N PHE A 236 -2.93 1.60 1.15
CA PHE A 236 -4.26 1.17 1.58
C PHE A 236 -4.98 0.33 0.53
N ALA A 237 -5.88 -0.52 1.00
CA ALA A 237 -6.78 -1.33 0.21
C ALA A 237 -8.16 -1.33 0.86
N ALA A 238 -9.20 -1.69 0.12
CA ALA A 238 -10.56 -1.83 0.65
C ALA A 238 -11.11 -3.24 0.39
N ASP A 239 -11.85 -3.78 1.35
CA ASP A 239 -12.53 -5.08 1.21
C ASP A 239 -13.94 -4.93 0.61
N ALA A 240 -14.61 -6.08 0.47
CA ALA A 240 -15.95 -6.15 -0.09
C ALA A 240 -17.04 -5.46 0.75
N ASP A 241 -16.79 -5.17 2.00
CA ASP A 241 -17.71 -4.48 2.90
C ASP A 241 -17.40 -2.98 3.04
N ASP A 242 -16.55 -2.42 2.15
CA ASP A 242 -16.04 -1.04 2.16
C ASP A 242 -15.18 -0.69 3.39
N ASN A 243 -14.68 -1.69 4.13
CA ASN A 243 -13.68 -1.42 5.15
C ASN A 243 -12.35 -1.05 4.47
N ALA A 244 -11.66 -0.07 5.04
CA ALA A 244 -10.34 0.33 4.56
C ALA A 244 -9.24 -0.22 5.47
N TYR A 245 -8.24 -0.87 4.87
CA TYR A 245 -7.02 -1.32 5.53
C TYR A 245 -5.88 -0.40 5.16
N VAL A 246 -5.20 0.15 6.16
CA VAL A 246 -4.21 1.21 5.99
C VAL A 246 -2.90 0.76 6.64
N ALA A 247 -1.86 0.57 5.85
CA ALA A 247 -0.51 0.25 6.33
C ALA A 247 0.40 1.47 6.15
N TYR A 248 1.10 1.83 7.21
CA TYR A 248 1.95 3.02 7.23
C TYR A 248 3.33 2.70 6.66
N ALA A 249 3.80 3.52 5.72
CA ALA A 249 5.10 3.31 5.08
C ALA A 249 6.28 3.42 6.05
N TYR A 250 6.14 4.27 7.08
CA TYR A 250 7.22 4.61 8.03
C TYR A 250 6.82 4.47 9.49
N GLN A 251 5.74 3.74 9.78
CA GLN A 251 5.32 3.40 11.14
C GLN A 251 5.00 1.90 11.20
N ASN A 252 5.29 1.25 12.33
CA ASN A 252 4.91 -0.14 12.57
C ASN A 252 3.41 -0.22 12.94
N ARG A 253 2.55 0.00 11.94
CA ARG A 253 1.12 0.12 12.17
C ARG A 253 0.33 -0.29 10.93
N ILE A 254 -0.73 -1.07 11.15
CA ILE A 254 -1.77 -1.44 10.18
C ILE A 254 -3.11 -1.17 10.85
N ASP A 255 -3.92 -0.31 10.26
CA ASP A 255 -5.24 0.02 10.80
C ASP A 255 -6.35 -0.50 9.90
N LYS A 256 -7.48 -0.84 10.49
CA LYS A 256 -8.75 -1.08 9.78
C LYS A 256 -9.77 -0.05 10.18
N TYR A 257 -10.43 0.52 9.18
CA TYR A 257 -11.52 1.49 9.35
C TYR A 257 -12.82 0.95 8.77
N SER A 258 -13.93 1.22 9.45
CA SER A 258 -15.27 0.90 8.95
C SER A 258 -15.64 1.77 7.73
N PRO A 259 -16.72 1.42 7.01
CA PRO A 259 -17.27 2.27 5.95
C PRO A 259 -17.59 3.70 6.39
N GLU A 260 -17.90 3.92 7.66
CA GLU A 260 -18.18 5.24 8.24
C GLU A 260 -16.90 5.99 8.64
N GLY A 261 -15.74 5.33 8.60
CA GLY A 261 -14.44 5.91 8.95
C GLY A 261 -14.05 5.75 10.42
N GLY A 262 -14.81 4.96 11.20
CA GLY A 262 -14.45 4.57 12.56
C GLY A 262 -13.31 3.54 12.55
N MET A 263 -12.31 3.69 13.44
CA MET A 263 -11.23 2.72 13.57
C MET A 263 -11.75 1.45 14.26
N ILE A 264 -11.53 0.28 13.61
CA ILE A 264 -11.93 -1.04 14.11
C ILE A 264 -10.78 -1.67 14.87
N PHE A 265 -9.59 -1.68 14.27
CA PHE A 265 -8.37 -2.15 14.93
C PHE A 265 -7.14 -1.37 14.49
N SER A 266 -6.10 -1.45 15.32
CA SER A 266 -4.72 -1.08 14.99
C SER A 266 -3.81 -2.25 15.36
N ALA A 267 -3.02 -2.75 14.40
CA ALA A 267 -2.11 -3.87 14.60
C ALA A 267 -0.66 -3.46 14.38
N ASP A 268 0.26 -4.00 15.17
CA ASP A 268 1.70 -3.90 14.95
C ASP A 268 2.29 -5.27 14.52
N ARG A 269 3.59 -5.27 14.21
CA ARG A 269 4.34 -6.41 13.68
C ARG A 269 5.64 -6.63 14.44
N PRO A 270 6.15 -7.88 14.49
CA PRO A 270 7.44 -8.18 15.11
C PRO A 270 8.61 -7.80 14.19
N LEU A 271 8.88 -6.51 14.06
CA LEU A 271 9.99 -6.02 13.25
C LEU A 271 11.35 -6.40 13.88
N ARG A 272 12.36 -6.67 13.03
CA ARG A 272 13.72 -7.02 13.46
C ARG A 272 14.59 -5.78 13.75
N TYR A 273 14.02 -4.58 13.67
CA TYR A 273 14.69 -3.29 13.89
C TYR A 273 13.76 -2.29 14.58
N GLU A 274 14.33 -1.27 15.17
CA GLU A 274 13.59 -0.18 15.77
C GLU A 274 13.16 0.84 14.70
N VAL A 275 11.89 1.23 14.74
CA VAL A 275 11.36 2.29 13.85
C VAL A 275 11.73 3.65 14.43
N ARG A 276 12.56 4.41 13.71
CA ARG A 276 13.00 5.74 14.09
C ARG A 276 12.58 6.75 13.03
N ASN A 277 11.80 7.72 13.47
CA ASN A 277 11.36 8.85 12.65
C ASN A 277 11.79 10.13 13.35
N VAL A 278 12.89 10.71 12.87
CA VAL A 278 13.57 11.86 13.49
C VAL A 278 14.00 12.87 12.42
N THR A 279 14.13 14.12 12.82
CA THR A 279 14.80 15.13 12.00
C THR A 279 16.31 15.03 12.27
N LYS A 280 17.10 14.74 11.24
CA LYS A 280 18.55 14.82 11.29
C LYS A 280 18.99 16.23 10.98
N VAL A 281 19.98 16.71 11.74
CA VAL A 281 20.60 18.01 11.56
C VAL A 281 22.08 17.80 11.30
N GLU A 282 22.59 18.37 10.21
CA GLU A 282 24.03 18.40 9.91
C GLU A 282 24.50 19.83 9.68
N ILE A 283 25.67 20.14 10.23
CA ILE A 283 26.30 21.44 10.10
C ILE A 283 27.45 21.31 9.09
N PHE A 284 27.30 21.95 7.95
CA PHE A 284 28.35 22.04 6.94
C PHE A 284 29.16 23.29 7.16
N LYS A 285 30.49 23.11 7.31
CA LYS A 285 31.46 24.20 7.44
C LYS A 285 32.31 24.31 6.18
N SER A 286 32.25 25.47 5.52
CA SER A 286 33.09 25.80 4.37
C SER A 286 33.79 27.15 4.61
N GLY A 287 35.02 27.12 5.04
CA GLY A 287 35.74 28.32 5.44
C GLY A 287 35.10 29.01 6.66
N ALA A 288 34.75 30.27 6.52
CA ALA A 288 34.03 31.04 7.54
C ALA A 288 32.49 30.87 7.49
N MET A 289 31.99 30.12 6.55
CA MET A 289 30.55 29.88 6.38
C MET A 289 30.16 28.58 7.09
N GLU A 290 29.18 28.68 7.98
CA GLU A 290 28.52 27.57 8.63
C GLU A 290 27.05 27.54 8.22
N ARG A 291 26.57 26.41 7.69
CA ARG A 291 25.16 26.22 7.31
C ARG A 291 24.62 24.96 7.97
N GLU A 292 23.49 25.12 8.62
CA GLU A 292 22.71 24.02 9.16
C GLU A 292 21.74 23.52 8.10
N PHE A 293 21.74 22.21 7.87
CA PHE A 293 20.76 21.52 7.03
C PHE A 293 20.00 20.51 7.89
N SER A 294 18.69 20.53 7.79
CA SER A 294 17.83 19.57 8.44
C SER A 294 17.01 18.80 7.40
N TRP A 295 16.86 17.49 7.63
CA TRP A 295 16.01 16.65 6.79
C TRP A 295 15.37 15.51 7.59
N PRO A 296 14.17 15.05 7.16
CA PRO A 296 13.52 13.91 7.79
C PRO A 296 14.29 12.62 7.52
N SER A 297 14.54 11.87 8.59
CA SER A 297 15.09 10.51 8.54
C SER A 297 14.05 9.56 9.08
N VAL A 298 13.50 8.71 8.22
CA VAL A 298 12.41 7.79 8.54
C VAL A 298 12.82 6.35 8.24
N SER A 299 12.40 5.41 9.10
CA SER A 299 12.61 3.99 8.88
C SER A 299 11.55 3.44 7.92
N SER A 300 11.98 2.76 6.86
CA SER A 300 11.08 2.07 5.95
C SER A 300 10.45 0.87 6.63
N VAL A 301 9.13 0.74 6.61
CA VAL A 301 8.37 -0.34 7.27
C VAL A 301 7.50 -1.10 6.28
N THR A 302 6.66 -0.40 5.53
CA THR A 302 5.74 -0.99 4.56
C THR A 302 5.99 -0.43 3.17
N LYS A 303 6.14 -1.33 2.18
CA LYS A 303 6.21 -0.94 0.76
C LYS A 303 4.84 -0.99 0.08
N GLY A 304 3.97 -1.91 0.46
CA GLY A 304 2.65 -2.07 -0.16
C GLY A 304 1.69 -2.91 0.65
N ILE A 305 0.42 -2.88 0.27
CA ILE A 305 -0.67 -3.66 0.84
C ILE A 305 -1.64 -4.10 -0.25
N SER A 306 -2.16 -5.32 -0.14
CA SER A 306 -3.25 -5.84 -0.97
C SER A 306 -4.10 -6.82 -0.18
N LEU A 307 -5.29 -7.13 -0.66
CA LEU A 307 -6.17 -8.14 -0.08
C LEU A 307 -6.32 -9.30 -1.04
N ASP A 308 -6.37 -10.53 -0.53
CA ASP A 308 -6.69 -11.70 -1.31
C ASP A 308 -8.19 -12.05 -1.24
N ARG A 309 -8.62 -13.07 -2.00
CA ARG A 309 -10.02 -13.53 -2.05
C ARG A 309 -10.59 -13.99 -0.71
N LYS A 310 -9.73 -14.25 0.29
CA LYS A 310 -10.13 -14.63 1.65
C LYS A 310 -10.16 -13.42 2.60
N ASN A 311 -10.03 -12.21 2.08
CA ASN A 311 -9.88 -10.97 2.84
C ASN A 311 -8.66 -10.99 3.79
N ARG A 312 -7.62 -11.78 3.48
CA ARG A 312 -6.36 -11.70 4.21
C ARG A 312 -5.57 -10.50 3.72
N ILE A 313 -4.91 -9.85 4.65
CA ILE A 313 -4.14 -8.63 4.41
C ILE A 313 -2.71 -9.05 4.08
N TRP A 314 -2.28 -8.85 2.83
CA TRP A 314 -0.92 -9.05 2.37
C TRP A 314 -0.16 -7.75 2.45
N VAL A 315 0.85 -7.69 3.30
CA VAL A 315 1.66 -6.50 3.52
C VAL A 315 3.10 -6.79 3.11
N LEU A 316 3.62 -6.00 2.21
CA LEU A 316 5.01 -6.06 1.80
C LEU A 316 5.84 -5.26 2.80
N THR A 317 6.58 -5.97 3.65
CA THR A 317 7.27 -5.45 4.84
C THR A 317 8.79 -5.43 4.63
N PHE A 318 9.46 -4.38 5.10
CA PHE A 318 10.93 -4.33 5.13
C PHE A 318 11.47 -5.19 6.28
N LEU A 319 12.32 -6.16 5.96
CA LEU A 319 13.06 -7.00 6.93
C LEU A 319 14.22 -6.28 7.58
N LYS A 320 14.85 -5.41 6.80
CA LYS A 320 15.99 -4.56 7.16
C LYS A 320 15.87 -3.21 6.46
N GLN A 321 16.53 -2.20 6.97
CA GLN A 321 16.51 -0.89 6.33
C GLN A 321 17.28 -0.95 5.00
N PRO A 322 16.68 -0.45 3.89
CA PRO A 322 17.39 -0.37 2.62
C PRO A 322 18.56 0.61 2.75
N ASN A 323 19.66 0.32 2.07
CA ASN A 323 20.76 1.26 1.99
C ASN A 323 20.39 2.41 1.04
N ARG A 324 20.05 3.58 1.61
CA ARG A 324 19.60 4.76 0.85
C ARG A 324 20.74 5.51 0.13
N PHE A 325 22.00 5.12 0.39
CA PHE A 325 23.18 5.75 -0.21
C PHE A 325 23.66 5.04 -1.47
N LEU A 326 23.04 3.91 -1.84
CA LEU A 326 23.34 3.24 -3.09
C LEU A 326 22.74 4.05 -4.25
N THR A 327 23.51 4.21 -5.32
CA THR A 327 23.04 4.79 -6.57
C THR A 327 21.93 3.91 -7.17
N PHE A 328 21.19 4.44 -8.13
CA PHE A 328 20.10 3.71 -8.80
C PHE A 328 20.52 2.34 -9.35
N ASP A 329 21.77 2.22 -9.81
CA ASP A 329 22.34 0.99 -10.37
C ASP A 329 22.77 -0.02 -9.28
N GLU A 330 23.06 0.45 -8.06
CA GLU A 330 23.48 -0.39 -6.93
C GLU A 330 22.30 -0.83 -6.04
N ALA A 331 21.10 -0.30 -6.28
CA ALA A 331 19.86 -0.70 -5.59
C ALA A 331 19.37 -2.10 -6.05
N GLU A 332 20.28 -2.95 -6.57
CA GLU A 332 19.97 -4.21 -7.22
C GLU A 332 19.20 -5.22 -6.38
N ASN A 333 19.16 -5.06 -5.05
CA ASN A 333 18.56 -6.08 -4.18
C ASN A 333 17.60 -5.56 -3.12
N TRP A 334 16.66 -4.70 -3.51
CA TRP A 334 15.55 -4.32 -2.63
C TRP A 334 14.69 -5.53 -2.21
N THR A 335 14.61 -6.55 -3.07
CA THR A 335 13.88 -7.79 -2.79
C THR A 335 14.44 -8.55 -1.60
N GLU A 336 15.76 -8.54 -1.39
CA GLU A 336 16.40 -9.12 -0.20
C GLU A 336 16.01 -8.43 1.11
N CYS A 337 15.49 -7.19 1.02
CA CYS A 337 15.05 -6.42 2.17
C CYS A 337 13.58 -6.60 2.50
N LEU A 338 12.83 -7.39 1.71
CA LEU A 338 11.38 -7.45 1.76
C LEU A 338 10.87 -8.88 1.97
N GLU A 339 9.73 -9.01 2.63
CA GLU A 339 8.92 -10.24 2.69
C GLU A 339 7.42 -9.88 2.71
N PHE A 340 6.57 -10.80 2.30
CA PHE A 340 5.15 -10.67 2.56
C PHE A 340 4.82 -11.17 3.97
N GLU A 341 4.15 -10.35 4.74
CA GLU A 341 3.46 -10.71 5.97
C GLU A 341 1.96 -10.77 5.68
N VAL A 342 1.33 -11.90 6.05
CA VAL A 342 -0.08 -12.15 5.77
C VAL A 342 -0.86 -12.20 7.07
N PHE A 343 -1.84 -11.31 7.20
CA PHE A 343 -2.70 -11.19 8.38
C PHE A 343 -4.12 -11.63 8.04
N ASP A 344 -4.86 -12.06 9.05
CA ASP A 344 -6.30 -12.22 8.92
C ASP A 344 -7.04 -10.88 8.91
N ALA A 345 -8.36 -10.92 8.73
CA ALA A 345 -9.21 -9.74 8.69
C ALA A 345 -9.32 -9.00 10.04
N ASP A 346 -8.76 -9.57 11.10
CA ASP A 346 -8.72 -9.06 12.46
C ASP A 346 -7.35 -8.50 12.87
N GLY A 347 -6.36 -8.52 11.96
CA GLY A 347 -5.04 -7.97 12.16
C GLY A 347 -4.04 -8.92 12.83
N ILE A 348 -4.35 -10.22 12.93
CA ILE A 348 -3.45 -11.22 13.50
C ILE A 348 -2.53 -11.78 12.42
N LEU A 349 -1.22 -11.81 12.66
CA LEU A 349 -0.21 -12.29 11.72
C LEU A 349 -0.29 -13.82 11.60
N LEU A 350 -0.70 -14.31 10.44
CA LEU A 350 -0.89 -15.72 10.15
C LEU A 350 0.42 -16.42 9.77
N PHE A 351 1.09 -15.92 8.75
CA PHE A 351 2.30 -16.49 8.16
C PHE A 351 3.06 -15.47 7.32
N LYS A 352 4.23 -15.88 6.87
CA LYS A 352 5.09 -15.11 5.99
C LYS A 352 5.28 -15.83 4.66
N VAL A 353 5.53 -15.07 3.59
CA VAL A 353 5.79 -15.60 2.25
C VAL A 353 7.04 -14.92 1.70
N ALA A 354 8.02 -15.74 1.33
CA ALA A 354 9.24 -15.25 0.69
C ALA A 354 8.92 -14.66 -0.69
N LEU A 355 9.61 -13.60 -1.04
CA LEU A 355 9.55 -13.02 -2.36
C LEU A 355 10.34 -13.86 -3.38
N PRO A 356 9.90 -13.90 -4.65
CA PRO A 356 10.74 -14.36 -5.72
C PRO A 356 11.92 -13.40 -5.93
N ASP A 357 13.04 -13.96 -6.38
CA ASP A 357 14.24 -13.20 -6.70
C ASP A 357 14.10 -12.51 -8.08
N VAL A 358 13.20 -11.55 -8.14
CA VAL A 358 12.97 -10.71 -9.33
C VAL A 358 12.81 -9.26 -8.89
N PRO A 359 13.32 -8.29 -9.65
CA PRO A 359 13.12 -6.89 -9.35
C PRO A 359 11.65 -6.50 -9.53
N PHE A 360 11.12 -5.66 -8.65
CA PHE A 360 9.79 -5.07 -8.82
C PHE A 360 9.63 -3.77 -8.01
N GLY A 361 8.77 -2.89 -8.48
CA GLY A 361 8.41 -1.63 -7.81
C GLY A 361 7.08 -1.69 -7.07
N ASN A 362 6.09 -2.37 -7.65
CA ASN A 362 4.71 -2.45 -7.15
C ASN A 362 4.17 -3.87 -7.24
N PHE A 363 3.10 -4.17 -6.51
CA PHE A 363 2.37 -5.42 -6.62
C PHE A 363 0.87 -5.24 -6.47
N SER A 364 0.12 -6.19 -7.03
CA SER A 364 -1.33 -6.30 -6.83
C SER A 364 -1.74 -7.77 -6.70
N ILE A 365 -2.84 -8.02 -6.00
CA ILE A 365 -3.43 -9.35 -5.86
C ILE A 365 -4.88 -9.31 -6.35
N TYR A 366 -5.20 -10.26 -7.22
CA TYR A 366 -6.56 -10.50 -7.68
C TYR A 366 -6.85 -12.01 -7.59
N ASP A 367 -7.79 -12.38 -6.74
CA ASP A 367 -8.14 -13.77 -6.42
C ASP A 367 -6.96 -14.57 -5.86
N ASP A 368 -6.40 -15.51 -6.64
CA ASP A 368 -5.21 -16.32 -6.34
C ASP A 368 -4.01 -15.91 -7.20
N ARG A 369 -4.04 -14.73 -7.80
CA ARG A 369 -2.98 -14.20 -8.66
C ARG A 369 -2.29 -13.02 -8.01
N LEU A 370 -0.96 -13.08 -7.98
CA LEU A 370 -0.08 -11.98 -7.61
C LEU A 370 0.61 -11.47 -8.87
N TYR A 371 0.56 -10.18 -9.09
CA TYR A 371 1.28 -9.47 -10.13
C TYR A 371 2.38 -8.64 -9.51
N LEU A 372 3.64 -8.85 -9.95
CA LEU A 372 4.79 -8.00 -9.60
C LEU A 372 5.13 -7.16 -10.82
N VAL A 373 5.14 -5.85 -10.65
CA VAL A 373 5.40 -4.88 -11.72
C VAL A 373 6.83 -4.38 -11.63
N ASP A 374 7.64 -4.69 -12.62
CA ASP A 374 9.01 -4.16 -12.79
C ASP A 374 9.03 -3.07 -13.86
N TRP A 375 9.19 -1.84 -13.41
CA TRP A 375 9.33 -0.69 -14.30
C TRP A 375 10.77 -0.21 -14.44
N ARG A 376 11.69 -0.74 -13.60
CA ARG A 376 13.08 -0.23 -13.51
C ARG A 376 14.07 -1.01 -14.35
N HIS A 377 13.97 -2.32 -14.40
CA HIS A 377 14.98 -3.20 -14.98
C HIS A 377 14.54 -3.78 -16.32
N GLU A 378 13.46 -4.54 -16.33
CA GLU A 378 13.02 -5.25 -17.53
C GLU A 378 11.74 -4.68 -18.14
N SER A 379 11.09 -3.70 -17.51
CA SER A 379 9.80 -3.15 -17.93
C SER A 379 8.78 -4.25 -18.23
N CYS A 380 8.46 -5.04 -17.22
CA CYS A 380 7.60 -6.20 -17.36
C CYS A 380 6.65 -6.38 -16.17
N VAL A 381 5.72 -7.30 -16.30
CA VAL A 381 4.84 -7.76 -15.22
C VAL A 381 5.00 -9.27 -15.09
N TYR A 382 5.37 -9.72 -13.90
CA TYR A 382 5.39 -11.15 -13.55
C TYR A 382 4.06 -11.55 -12.98
N GLU A 383 3.48 -12.64 -13.46
CA GLU A 383 2.27 -13.25 -12.92
C GLU A 383 2.62 -14.50 -12.12
N TYR A 384 2.17 -14.54 -10.85
CA TYR A 384 2.32 -15.69 -9.96
C TYR A 384 0.97 -16.22 -9.52
N ARG A 385 0.89 -17.55 -9.33
CA ARG A 385 -0.19 -18.17 -8.57
C ARG A 385 0.20 -18.25 -7.10
N ILE A 386 -0.72 -17.88 -6.22
CA ILE A 386 -0.61 -18.08 -4.79
C ILE A 386 -1.10 -19.50 -4.48
N VAL A 387 -0.19 -20.39 -4.09
CA VAL A 387 -0.48 -21.78 -3.74
C VAL A 387 -0.35 -21.92 -2.23
N GLU A 388 -1.46 -22.28 -1.56
CA GLU A 388 -1.46 -22.46 -0.11
C GLU A 388 -0.80 -23.79 0.28
N ASP A 389 0.01 -23.73 1.32
CA ASP A 389 0.57 -24.92 1.96
C ASP A 389 -0.42 -25.43 3.02
N ASN A 390 -0.78 -26.69 2.92
CA ASN A 390 -1.72 -27.39 3.82
C ASN A 390 -1.16 -27.55 5.25
#